data_c5b679ac59c493ad48ebb2ce1fb07aea
#
_entry.id   c5b679ac59c493ad48ebb2ce1fb07aea
#
_cell.length_a   1.000
_cell.length_b   1.000
_cell.length_c   1.000
_cell.angle_alpha   90.00
_cell.angle_beta   90.00
_cell.angle_gamma   90.00
#
_symmetry.space_group_name_H-M   'P 1'
#
loop_
_entity.id
_entity.type
_entity.pdbx_description
1 polymer ?
#
loop_
_entity_poly.entity_id
_entity_poly.type
_entity_poly.pdbx_seq_one_letter_code
_entity_poly.pdbx_strand_id
1 'polypeptide(L)'
;ERQRDFGSLRQHLTDMRDTHMALQRETRNLVQALSKPQVRGQWGEIALRRLVELAGMTSHCDFEEQVHVAGEDGALRPDMVIHMPDGRDLVVDVKTPLDAYLQAVEAATDEARTLALKRHAQHLSERVRQLSSKNYAAQFERAPQFVVLFLPGDQFLSAALDQQPELLESAMKSGVILATPSSFMALLKAVEYGWKNVQLAEGAEHIRKLAEDLYSRLGTFRNHLSRLGSALDASVRAFNASVGSLERNVLPGARKFTELG
;
A
#
# COMPACT_ATOMS: atom_id res chain seq x y z
N GLU A 1 -12.68 19.17 -14.19
CA GLU A 1 -12.04 18.31 -13.19
C GLU A 1 -13.06 17.52 -12.38
N ARG A 2 -13.96 18.13 -11.61
CA ARG A 2 -15.00 17.42 -10.80
C ARG A 2 -15.86 16.41 -11.56
N GLN A 3 -16.21 16.65 -12.82
CA GLN A 3 -17.02 15.69 -13.62
C GLN A 3 -16.19 14.48 -14.10
N ARG A 4 -14.88 14.62 -14.28
CA ARG A 4 -13.98 13.49 -14.61
C ARG A 4 -13.74 12.61 -13.39
N ASP A 5 -13.64 13.19 -12.20
CA ASP A 5 -13.46 12.46 -10.94
C ASP A 5 -14.72 11.66 -10.58
N PHE A 6 -15.91 12.21 -10.80
CA PHE A 6 -17.17 11.47 -10.66
C PHE A 6 -17.33 10.33 -11.69
N GLY A 7 -16.80 10.51 -12.91
CA GLY A 7 -16.77 9.48 -13.95
C GLY A 7 -15.88 8.29 -13.54
N SER A 8 -14.68 8.57 -13.05
CA SER A 8 -13.73 7.54 -12.60
C SER A 8 -14.23 6.79 -11.36
N LEU A 9 -14.86 7.49 -10.42
CA LEU A 9 -15.45 6.87 -9.24
C LEU A 9 -16.62 5.93 -9.60
N ARG A 10 -17.48 6.34 -10.55
CA ARG A 10 -18.53 5.47 -11.07
C ARG A 10 -18.00 4.23 -11.78
N GLN A 11 -16.94 4.37 -12.57
CA GLN A 11 -16.27 3.26 -13.23
C GLN A 11 -15.72 2.28 -12.19
N HIS A 12 -15.01 2.76 -11.17
CA HIS A 12 -14.49 1.93 -10.09
C HIS A 12 -15.57 1.21 -9.29
N LEU A 13 -16.69 1.86 -9.04
CA LEU A 13 -17.84 1.23 -8.37
C LEU A 13 -18.50 0.15 -9.24
N THR A 14 -18.53 0.34 -10.57
CA THR A 14 -19.05 -0.66 -11.50
C THR A 14 -18.10 -1.86 -11.58
N ASP A 15 -16.81 -1.62 -11.71
CA ASP A 15 -15.77 -2.66 -11.75
C ASP A 15 -15.73 -3.46 -10.42
N MET A 16 -15.90 -2.80 -9.28
CA MET A 16 -16.07 -3.45 -7.97
C MET A 16 -17.32 -4.34 -7.94
N ARG A 17 -18.45 -3.86 -8.47
CA ARG A 17 -19.70 -4.63 -8.51
C ARG A 17 -19.57 -5.86 -9.39
N ASP A 18 -18.93 -5.75 -10.54
CA ASP A 18 -18.74 -6.86 -11.48
C ASP A 18 -17.75 -7.89 -10.92
N THR A 19 -16.69 -7.44 -10.28
CA THR A 19 -15.75 -8.30 -9.54
C THR A 19 -16.45 -9.01 -8.38
N HIS A 20 -17.31 -8.32 -7.65
CA HIS A 20 -18.11 -8.89 -6.57
C HIS A 20 -19.07 -9.98 -7.05
N MET A 21 -19.77 -9.77 -8.17
CA MET A 21 -20.67 -10.77 -8.76
C MET A 21 -19.92 -11.99 -9.28
N ALA A 22 -18.73 -11.81 -9.87
CA ALA A 22 -17.88 -12.92 -10.30
C ALA A 22 -17.37 -13.74 -9.10
N LEU A 23 -16.92 -13.09 -8.03
CA LEU A 23 -16.52 -13.75 -6.79
C LEU A 23 -17.67 -14.53 -6.14
N GLN A 24 -18.89 -13.97 -6.10
CA GLN A 24 -20.06 -14.67 -5.55
C GLN A 24 -20.42 -15.93 -6.33
N ARG A 25 -20.31 -15.91 -7.66
CA ARG A 25 -20.53 -17.11 -8.50
C ARG A 25 -19.48 -18.17 -8.26
N GLU A 26 -18.23 -17.77 -8.22
CA GLU A 26 -17.11 -18.69 -7.98
C GLU A 26 -17.19 -19.31 -6.58
N THR A 27 -17.58 -18.51 -5.59
CA THR A 27 -17.80 -18.98 -4.20
C THR A 27 -18.92 -20.00 -4.08
N ARG A 28 -20.04 -19.84 -4.82
CA ARG A 28 -21.13 -20.85 -4.81
C ARG A 28 -20.71 -22.19 -5.41
N ASN A 29 -19.98 -22.18 -6.51
CA ASN A 29 -19.47 -23.41 -7.14
C ASN A 29 -18.42 -24.11 -6.26
N LEU A 30 -17.73 -23.35 -5.45
CA LEU A 30 -16.68 -23.82 -4.55
C LEU A 30 -17.22 -24.40 -3.24
N VAL A 31 -18.33 -23.90 -2.71
CA VAL A 31 -19.00 -24.52 -1.54
C VAL A 31 -19.29 -26.01 -1.83
N GLN A 32 -19.67 -26.32 -3.05
CA GLN A 32 -19.89 -27.72 -3.50
C GLN A 32 -18.58 -28.54 -3.60
N ALA A 33 -17.46 -27.91 -3.94
CA ALA A 33 -16.15 -28.56 -3.98
C ALA A 33 -15.49 -28.66 -2.58
N LEU A 34 -15.87 -27.80 -1.64
CA LEU A 34 -15.35 -27.72 -0.27
C LEU A 34 -15.88 -28.77 0.71
N SER A 35 -16.65 -29.78 0.23
CA SER A 35 -17.07 -30.91 1.05
C SER A 35 -15.89 -31.69 1.64
N LYS A 36 -14.68 -31.55 1.11
CA LYS A 36 -13.46 -32.23 1.59
C LYS A 36 -12.62 -31.35 2.49
N PRO A 37 -12.32 -31.73 3.76
CA PRO A 37 -11.60 -30.89 4.73
C PRO A 37 -10.23 -30.39 4.28
N GLN A 38 -9.47 -31.18 3.54
CA GLN A 38 -8.14 -30.82 3.04
C GLN A 38 -8.17 -29.73 1.94
N VAL A 39 -9.24 -29.73 1.13
CA VAL A 39 -9.43 -28.74 0.06
C VAL A 39 -9.81 -27.38 0.65
N ARG A 40 -10.49 -27.35 1.80
CA ARG A 40 -10.96 -26.12 2.47
C ARG A 40 -9.84 -25.21 2.95
N GLY A 41 -8.77 -25.77 3.55
CA GLY A 41 -7.65 -24.98 4.06
C GLY A 41 -6.89 -24.30 2.93
N GLN A 42 -6.50 -25.07 1.93
CA GLN A 42 -5.79 -24.56 0.75
C GLN A 42 -6.59 -23.52 -0.03
N TRP A 43 -7.91 -23.70 -0.07
CA TRP A 43 -8.76 -22.75 -0.82
C TRP A 43 -8.86 -21.39 -0.16
N GLY A 44 -8.94 -21.30 1.15
CA GLY A 44 -8.94 -20.04 1.88
C GLY A 44 -7.66 -19.23 1.62
N GLU A 45 -6.52 -19.92 1.63
CA GLU A 45 -5.21 -19.31 1.33
C GLU A 45 -5.13 -18.85 -0.14
N ILE A 46 -5.62 -19.68 -1.10
CA ILE A 46 -5.66 -19.32 -2.53
C ILE A 46 -6.60 -18.14 -2.76
N ALA A 47 -7.76 -18.11 -2.12
CA ALA A 47 -8.72 -17.02 -2.24
C ALA A 47 -8.13 -15.70 -1.68
N LEU A 48 -7.44 -15.78 -0.53
CA LEU A 48 -6.78 -14.66 0.08
C LEU A 48 -5.68 -14.08 -0.83
N ARG A 49 -4.80 -14.93 -1.37
CA ARG A 49 -3.76 -14.54 -2.34
C ARG A 49 -4.37 -13.85 -3.56
N ARG A 50 -5.41 -14.46 -4.13
CA ARG A 50 -6.09 -13.90 -5.30
C ARG A 50 -6.68 -12.51 -5.05
N LEU A 51 -7.22 -12.27 -3.85
CA LEU A 51 -7.74 -10.96 -3.47
C LEU A 51 -6.62 -9.90 -3.37
N VAL A 52 -5.48 -10.25 -2.80
CA VAL A 52 -4.31 -9.37 -2.73
C VAL A 52 -3.80 -9.03 -4.13
N GLU A 53 -3.71 -10.03 -5.02
CA GLU A 53 -3.35 -9.84 -6.44
C GLU A 53 -4.35 -8.94 -7.17
N LEU A 54 -5.66 -9.18 -7.01
CA LEU A 54 -6.72 -8.36 -7.62
C LEU A 54 -6.77 -6.93 -7.06
N ALA A 55 -6.33 -6.73 -5.82
CA ALA A 55 -6.18 -5.41 -5.24
C ALA A 55 -5.06 -4.59 -5.89
N GLY A 56 -4.23 -5.20 -6.75
CA GLY A 56 -3.09 -4.53 -7.39
C GLY A 56 -1.88 -4.38 -6.47
N MET A 57 -1.82 -5.12 -5.38
CA MET A 57 -0.77 -5.02 -4.36
C MET A 57 0.47 -5.87 -4.67
N THR A 58 0.45 -6.67 -5.75
CA THR A 58 1.56 -7.55 -6.18
C THR A 58 2.87 -6.82 -6.45
N SER A 59 2.84 -5.52 -6.75
CA SER A 59 4.04 -4.70 -7.02
C SER A 59 4.48 -3.83 -5.83
N HIS A 60 3.67 -3.72 -4.77
CA HIS A 60 3.86 -2.74 -3.71
C HIS A 60 3.71 -3.30 -2.30
N CYS A 61 3.24 -4.52 -2.18
CA CYS A 61 3.06 -5.18 -0.90
C CYS A 61 4.00 -6.36 -0.82
N ASP A 62 5.03 -6.21 0.00
CA ASP A 62 5.70 -7.38 0.53
C ASP A 62 4.70 -8.05 1.48
N PHE A 63 3.89 -8.95 0.94
CA PHE A 63 3.12 -9.86 1.79
C PHE A 63 3.93 -11.14 1.93
N GLU A 64 4.03 -11.61 3.15
CA GLU A 64 4.66 -12.87 3.45
C GLU A 64 3.59 -13.90 3.78
N GLU A 65 3.64 -15.06 3.12
CA GLU A 65 2.78 -16.19 3.43
C GLU A 65 3.47 -17.11 4.42
N GLN A 66 2.71 -17.64 5.37
CA GLN A 66 3.15 -18.65 6.32
C GLN A 66 4.43 -18.26 7.11
N VAL A 67 4.51 -16.99 7.53
CA VAL A 67 5.64 -16.45 8.29
C VAL A 67 5.82 -17.24 9.59
N HIS A 68 7.02 -17.76 9.81
CA HIS A 68 7.39 -18.37 11.07
C HIS A 68 7.97 -17.30 12.00
N VAL A 69 7.19 -16.86 12.98
CA VAL A 69 7.70 -15.96 14.02
C VAL A 69 8.06 -16.82 15.23
N ALA A 70 9.35 -16.83 15.56
CA ALA A 70 9.82 -17.50 16.77
C ALA A 70 9.46 -16.64 17.99
N GLY A 71 8.56 -17.13 18.85
CA GLY A 71 8.17 -16.48 20.11
C GLY A 71 8.47 -17.39 21.29
N GLU A 72 8.60 -16.80 22.49
CA GLU A 72 8.88 -17.54 23.74
C GLU A 72 7.75 -18.53 24.10
N ASP A 73 6.51 -18.29 23.67
CA ASP A 73 5.31 -19.11 23.93
C ASP A 73 4.94 -20.06 22.78
N GLY A 74 5.83 -20.26 21.80
CA GLY A 74 5.59 -21.10 20.62
C GLY A 74 5.53 -20.30 19.31
N ALA A 75 5.93 -20.93 18.20
CA ALA A 75 5.95 -20.28 16.90
C ALA A 75 4.53 -19.93 16.44
N LEU A 76 4.20 -18.66 16.32
CA LEU A 76 3.00 -18.21 15.65
C LEU A 76 3.21 -18.26 14.13
N ARG A 77 2.22 -18.81 13.44
CA ARG A 77 2.25 -18.91 11.97
C ARG A 77 0.96 -18.32 11.42
N PRO A 78 0.93 -17.00 11.18
CA PRO A 78 -0.17 -16.40 10.44
C PRO A 78 -0.20 -16.91 9.01
N ASP A 79 -1.39 -16.98 8.41
CA ASP A 79 -1.53 -17.40 7.04
C ASP A 79 -0.99 -16.36 6.07
N MET A 80 -1.09 -15.06 6.44
CA MET A 80 -0.53 -13.94 5.67
C MET A 80 -0.22 -12.74 6.57
N VAL A 81 0.84 -12.02 6.26
CA VAL A 81 1.18 -10.71 6.82
C VAL A 81 1.24 -9.70 5.69
N ILE A 82 0.53 -8.58 5.81
CA ILE A 82 0.52 -7.48 4.85
C ILE A 82 1.17 -6.27 5.51
N HIS A 83 2.21 -5.72 4.87
CA HIS A 83 2.87 -4.51 5.37
C HIS A 83 2.06 -3.26 5.03
N MET A 84 1.84 -2.40 6.02
CA MET A 84 1.06 -1.17 5.86
C MET A 84 1.97 0.00 5.46
N PRO A 85 1.45 1.05 4.79
CA PRO A 85 2.24 2.21 4.36
C PRO A 85 2.96 2.95 5.49
N ASP A 86 2.40 2.89 6.69
CA ASP A 86 2.95 3.50 7.91
C ASP A 86 3.98 2.61 8.62
N GLY A 87 4.36 1.49 7.99
CA GLY A 87 5.33 0.55 8.51
C GLY A 87 4.78 -0.43 9.53
N ARG A 88 3.45 -0.47 9.77
CA ARG A 88 2.81 -1.49 10.60
C ARG A 88 2.45 -2.73 9.80
N ASP A 89 2.28 -3.84 10.48
CA ASP A 89 1.91 -5.12 9.87
C ASP A 89 0.42 -5.40 10.08
N LEU A 90 -0.25 -5.94 9.06
CA LEU A 90 -1.61 -6.44 9.13
C LEU A 90 -1.56 -7.97 9.05
N VAL A 91 -1.89 -8.61 10.16
CA VAL A 91 -1.93 -10.07 10.25
C VAL A 91 -3.28 -10.60 9.82
N VAL A 92 -3.28 -11.61 8.93
CA VAL A 92 -4.49 -12.27 8.43
C VAL A 92 -4.43 -13.76 8.75
N ASP A 93 -5.51 -14.27 9.36
CA ASP A 93 -5.72 -15.70 9.66
C ASP A 93 -6.96 -16.20 8.92
N VAL A 94 -6.86 -17.35 8.25
CA VAL A 94 -7.88 -17.85 7.30
C VAL A 94 -8.69 -19.02 7.88
N LYS A 95 -8.45 -19.47 9.10
CA LYS A 95 -9.10 -20.65 9.66
C LYS A 95 -10.59 -20.45 9.96
N THR A 96 -11.43 -20.81 9.02
CA THR A 96 -12.88 -20.75 9.19
C THR A 96 -13.47 -22.14 9.40
N PRO A 97 -14.12 -22.40 10.53
CA PRO A 97 -14.80 -23.67 10.79
C PRO A 97 -16.10 -23.75 10.01
N LEU A 98 -16.07 -24.27 8.77
CA LEU A 98 -17.26 -24.36 7.92
C LEU A 98 -18.11 -25.61 8.18
N ASP A 99 -17.65 -26.58 8.98
CA ASP A 99 -18.34 -27.86 9.18
C ASP A 99 -19.77 -27.69 9.69
N ALA A 100 -19.98 -26.84 10.67
CA ALA A 100 -21.30 -26.59 11.22
C ALA A 100 -22.23 -25.87 10.22
N TYR A 101 -21.69 -24.97 9.40
CA TYR A 101 -22.46 -24.31 8.33
C TYR A 101 -22.89 -25.32 7.25
N LEU A 102 -22.00 -26.19 6.80
CA LEU A 102 -22.32 -27.23 5.82
C LEU A 102 -23.38 -28.21 6.35
N GLN A 103 -23.27 -28.59 7.63
CA GLN A 103 -24.31 -29.38 8.30
C GLN A 103 -25.66 -28.66 8.32
N ALA A 104 -25.69 -27.35 8.48
CA ALA A 104 -26.92 -26.57 8.41
C ALA A 104 -27.53 -26.58 6.99
N VAL A 105 -26.70 -26.54 5.96
CA VAL A 105 -27.16 -26.60 4.55
C VAL A 105 -27.73 -27.96 4.20
N GLU A 106 -27.18 -29.04 4.76
CA GLU A 106 -27.60 -30.43 4.54
C GLU A 106 -28.73 -30.88 5.51
N ALA A 107 -29.10 -30.05 6.47
CA ALA A 107 -30.08 -30.41 7.50
C ALA A 107 -31.47 -30.70 6.90
N ALA A 108 -32.04 -31.84 7.30
CA ALA A 108 -33.36 -32.28 6.84
C ALA A 108 -34.54 -31.57 7.55
N THR A 109 -34.30 -30.95 8.73
CA THR A 109 -35.32 -30.22 9.50
C THR A 109 -34.85 -28.85 9.89
N ASP A 110 -35.78 -27.90 10.14
CA ASP A 110 -35.47 -26.54 10.53
C ASP A 110 -34.80 -26.47 11.92
N GLU A 111 -35.14 -27.38 12.83
CA GLU A 111 -34.53 -27.47 14.16
C GLU A 111 -33.06 -27.89 14.04
N ALA A 112 -32.75 -28.91 13.25
CA ALA A 112 -31.38 -29.37 13.01
C ALA A 112 -30.56 -28.28 12.32
N ARG A 113 -31.14 -27.58 11.37
CA ARG A 113 -30.54 -26.42 10.71
C ARG A 113 -30.20 -25.30 11.70
N THR A 114 -31.15 -24.91 12.51
CA THR A 114 -30.96 -23.86 13.52
C THR A 114 -29.88 -24.22 14.53
N LEU A 115 -29.84 -25.48 14.99
CA LEU A 115 -28.81 -25.96 15.91
C LEU A 115 -27.43 -25.92 15.27
N ALA A 116 -27.30 -26.28 14.00
CA ALA A 116 -26.04 -26.26 13.29
C ALA A 116 -25.56 -24.81 13.04
N LEU A 117 -26.45 -23.86 12.72
CA LEU A 117 -26.12 -22.45 12.58
C LEU A 117 -25.65 -21.84 13.91
N LYS A 118 -26.30 -22.16 15.04
CA LYS A 118 -25.84 -21.74 16.37
C LYS A 118 -24.42 -22.24 16.67
N ARG A 119 -24.11 -23.49 16.32
CA ARG A 119 -22.75 -24.05 16.47
C ARG A 119 -21.75 -23.31 15.57
N HIS A 120 -22.15 -22.96 14.35
CA HIS A 120 -21.30 -22.16 13.46
C HIS A 120 -20.93 -20.82 14.08
N ALA A 121 -21.90 -20.06 14.62
CA ALA A 121 -21.65 -18.80 15.31
C ALA A 121 -20.74 -18.98 16.53
N GLN A 122 -20.96 -20.04 17.34
CA GLN A 122 -20.10 -20.36 18.47
C GLN A 122 -18.65 -20.65 18.06
N HIS A 123 -18.43 -21.43 17.00
CA HIS A 123 -17.09 -21.71 16.49
C HIS A 123 -16.37 -20.44 16.02
N LEU A 124 -17.09 -19.49 15.41
CA LEU A 124 -16.52 -18.19 15.06
C LEU A 124 -16.16 -17.36 16.29
N SER A 125 -17.03 -17.31 17.29
CA SER A 125 -16.77 -16.63 18.56
C SER A 125 -15.54 -17.20 19.28
N GLU A 126 -15.40 -18.52 19.29
CA GLU A 126 -14.23 -19.20 19.87
C GLU A 126 -12.96 -18.87 19.10
N ARG A 127 -13.05 -18.78 17.75
CA ARG A 127 -11.90 -18.41 16.92
C ARG A 127 -11.46 -16.99 17.18
N VAL A 128 -12.40 -16.04 17.31
CA VAL A 128 -12.11 -14.65 17.70
C VAL A 128 -11.34 -14.62 19.02
N ARG A 129 -11.82 -15.33 20.05
CA ARG A 129 -11.14 -15.42 21.35
C ARG A 129 -9.73 -16.00 21.25
N GLN A 130 -9.55 -17.07 20.47
CA GLN A 130 -8.23 -17.68 20.24
C GLN A 130 -7.26 -16.72 19.55
N LEU A 131 -7.73 -15.95 18.57
CA LEU A 131 -6.89 -14.96 17.88
C LEU A 131 -6.53 -13.79 18.79
N SER A 132 -7.50 -13.29 19.53
CA SER A 132 -7.28 -12.22 20.51
C SER A 132 -6.25 -12.62 21.59
N SER A 133 -6.26 -13.90 22.04
CA SER A 133 -5.33 -14.39 23.05
C SER A 133 -3.90 -14.63 22.56
N LYS A 134 -3.67 -14.75 21.24
CA LYS A 134 -2.35 -15.04 20.65
C LYS A 134 -1.34 -13.90 20.75
N ASN A 135 -1.75 -12.73 21.26
CA ASN A 135 -0.90 -11.57 21.46
C ASN A 135 0.12 -11.30 20.32
N TYR A 136 -0.36 -11.27 19.08
CA TYR A 136 0.48 -10.98 17.92
C TYR A 136 1.28 -9.69 18.07
N ALA A 137 0.72 -8.70 18.81
CA ALA A 137 1.36 -7.43 19.09
C ALA A 137 2.71 -7.55 19.82
N ALA A 138 2.90 -8.59 20.63
CA ALA A 138 4.14 -8.79 21.36
C ALA A 138 5.24 -9.47 20.54
N GLN A 139 4.90 -10.07 19.39
CA GLN A 139 5.81 -10.90 18.60
C GLN A 139 6.27 -10.24 17.28
N PHE A 140 5.63 -9.16 16.88
CA PHE A 140 6.01 -8.40 15.69
C PHE A 140 6.68 -7.09 16.11
N GLU A 141 7.84 -6.77 15.53
CA GLU A 141 8.54 -5.47 15.74
C GLU A 141 7.63 -4.27 15.42
N ARG A 142 6.71 -4.46 14.48
CA ARG A 142 5.72 -3.48 14.03
C ARG A 142 4.34 -3.95 14.43
N ALA A 143 4.10 -4.00 15.74
CA ALA A 143 2.88 -4.56 16.34
C ALA A 143 1.61 -4.22 15.57
N PRO A 144 0.83 -5.22 15.13
CA PRO A 144 -0.43 -4.99 14.44
C PRO A 144 -1.44 -4.35 15.40
N GLN A 145 -2.20 -3.37 14.93
CA GLN A 145 -3.28 -2.79 15.74
C GLN A 145 -4.47 -3.75 15.88
N PHE A 146 -4.64 -4.65 14.92
CA PHE A 146 -5.71 -5.63 14.88
C PHE A 146 -5.29 -6.81 14.00
N VAL A 147 -5.97 -7.93 14.19
CA VAL A 147 -5.81 -9.13 13.40
C VAL A 147 -7.06 -9.35 12.56
N VAL A 148 -6.90 -9.71 11.30
CA VAL A 148 -8.02 -10.04 10.43
C VAL A 148 -8.31 -11.54 10.50
N LEU A 149 -9.54 -11.91 10.84
CA LEU A 149 -10.07 -13.24 10.62
C LEU A 149 -10.82 -13.24 9.28
N PHE A 150 -10.19 -13.86 8.28
CA PHE A 150 -10.77 -13.94 6.93
C PHE A 150 -11.74 -15.13 6.82
N LEU A 151 -12.97 -14.81 6.41
CA LEU A 151 -14.02 -15.76 6.10
C LEU A 151 -14.17 -15.87 4.58
N PRO A 152 -14.07 -17.05 3.96
CA PRO A 152 -14.03 -17.19 2.50
C PRO A 152 -15.39 -16.96 1.80
N GLY A 153 -16.35 -16.30 2.44
CA GLY A 153 -17.63 -15.93 1.83
C GLY A 153 -18.53 -15.15 2.77
N ASP A 154 -19.26 -14.18 2.20
CA ASP A 154 -20.17 -13.30 2.93
C ASP A 154 -21.30 -14.05 3.64
N GLN A 155 -21.76 -15.17 3.04
CA GLN A 155 -22.82 -16.01 3.60
C GLN A 155 -22.44 -16.65 4.96
N PHE A 156 -21.16 -16.90 5.19
CA PHE A 156 -20.70 -17.50 6.45
C PHE A 156 -20.77 -16.48 7.60
N LEU A 157 -20.42 -15.25 7.33
CA LEU A 157 -20.54 -14.18 8.29
C LEU A 157 -22.01 -13.85 8.56
N SER A 158 -22.81 -13.69 7.52
CA SER A 158 -24.26 -13.40 7.65
C SER A 158 -24.96 -14.46 8.49
N ALA A 159 -24.73 -15.75 8.21
CA ALA A 159 -25.35 -16.84 8.96
C ALA A 159 -24.95 -16.87 10.44
N ALA A 160 -23.72 -16.44 10.78
CA ALA A 160 -23.30 -16.32 12.15
C ALA A 160 -23.93 -15.11 12.86
N LEU A 161 -24.02 -13.97 12.17
CA LEU A 161 -24.63 -12.76 12.71
C LEU A 161 -26.14 -12.89 12.92
N ASP A 162 -26.83 -13.68 12.10
CA ASP A 162 -28.25 -14.03 12.30
C ASP A 162 -28.49 -14.80 13.63
N GLN A 163 -27.49 -15.53 14.12
CA GLN A 163 -27.56 -16.27 15.38
C GLN A 163 -26.96 -15.48 16.55
N GLN A 164 -25.98 -14.62 16.30
CA GLN A 164 -25.24 -13.86 17.30
C GLN A 164 -24.91 -12.46 16.77
N PRO A 165 -25.87 -11.51 16.82
CA PRO A 165 -25.72 -10.16 16.24
C PRO A 165 -24.57 -9.37 16.84
N GLU A 166 -24.23 -9.59 18.12
CA GLU A 166 -23.14 -8.93 18.85
C GLU A 166 -21.74 -9.44 18.47
N LEU A 167 -21.63 -10.49 17.67
CA LEU A 167 -20.35 -11.10 17.30
C LEU A 167 -19.38 -10.12 16.66
N LEU A 168 -19.87 -9.26 15.76
CA LEU A 168 -19.04 -8.29 15.06
C LEU A 168 -18.44 -7.25 16.04
N GLU A 169 -19.28 -6.69 16.91
CA GLU A 169 -18.86 -5.71 17.91
C GLU A 169 -17.89 -6.33 18.94
N SER A 170 -18.19 -7.55 19.38
CA SER A 170 -17.34 -8.30 20.30
C SER A 170 -15.96 -8.60 19.71
N ALA A 171 -15.90 -8.99 18.44
CA ALA A 171 -14.65 -9.22 17.74
C ALA A 171 -13.81 -7.94 17.64
N MET A 172 -14.43 -6.81 17.24
CA MET A 172 -13.74 -5.52 17.16
C MET A 172 -13.19 -5.06 18.52
N LYS A 173 -13.96 -5.20 19.61
CA LYS A 173 -13.50 -4.90 20.97
C LYS A 173 -12.30 -5.76 21.39
N SER A 174 -12.20 -6.95 20.84
CA SER A 174 -11.09 -7.90 21.10
C SER A 174 -9.89 -7.71 20.14
N GLY A 175 -9.89 -6.65 19.31
CA GLY A 175 -8.83 -6.41 18.32
C GLY A 175 -8.85 -7.37 17.13
N VAL A 176 -10.00 -8.01 16.85
CA VAL A 176 -10.17 -8.91 15.70
C VAL A 176 -11.19 -8.32 14.72
N ILE A 177 -10.82 -8.18 13.47
CA ILE A 177 -11.71 -7.75 12.40
C ILE A 177 -12.17 -8.97 11.61
N LEU A 178 -13.48 -9.20 11.56
CA LEU A 178 -14.07 -10.22 10.70
C LEU A 178 -14.17 -9.67 9.28
N ALA A 179 -13.47 -10.29 8.34
CA ALA A 179 -13.45 -9.87 6.96
C ALA A 179 -13.91 -10.98 6.01
N THR A 180 -14.76 -10.63 5.08
CA THR A 180 -15.19 -11.44 3.95
C THR A 180 -14.47 -10.99 2.68
N PRO A 181 -14.55 -11.71 1.56
CA PRO A 181 -13.91 -11.27 0.31
C PRO A 181 -14.22 -9.82 -0.06
N SER A 182 -15.48 -9.40 0.12
CA SER A 182 -15.93 -8.04 -0.21
C SER A 182 -15.34 -6.98 0.71
N SER A 183 -15.43 -7.18 2.02
CA SER A 183 -14.89 -6.22 3.01
C SER A 183 -13.36 -6.24 3.05
N PHE A 184 -12.74 -7.40 2.83
CA PHE A 184 -11.29 -7.50 2.74
C PHE A 184 -10.75 -6.78 1.50
N MET A 185 -11.40 -6.92 0.33
CA MET A 185 -11.04 -6.16 -0.86
C MET A 185 -11.12 -4.64 -0.62
N ALA A 186 -12.16 -4.17 0.08
CA ALA A 186 -12.25 -2.75 0.43
C ALA A 186 -11.11 -2.30 1.35
N LEU A 187 -10.73 -3.11 2.34
CA LEU A 187 -9.59 -2.86 3.21
C LEU A 187 -8.29 -2.80 2.41
N LEU A 188 -8.03 -3.78 1.53
CA LEU A 188 -6.85 -3.80 0.67
C LEU A 188 -6.76 -2.58 -0.24
N LYS A 189 -7.88 -2.14 -0.81
CA LYS A 189 -7.93 -0.91 -1.62
C LYS A 189 -7.64 0.35 -0.81
N ALA A 190 -8.06 0.41 0.44
CA ALA A 190 -7.70 1.52 1.33
C ALA A 190 -6.18 1.52 1.65
N VAL A 191 -5.59 0.36 1.85
CA VAL A 191 -4.15 0.19 2.04
C VAL A 191 -3.38 0.59 0.78
N GLU A 192 -3.79 0.11 -0.41
CA GLU A 192 -3.20 0.49 -1.69
C GLU A 192 -3.22 2.02 -1.91
N TYR A 193 -4.35 2.64 -1.60
CA TYR A 193 -4.46 4.10 -1.67
C TYR A 193 -3.50 4.81 -0.70
N GLY A 194 -3.36 4.28 0.50
CA GLY A 194 -2.37 4.75 1.48
C GLY A 194 -0.94 4.70 0.93
N TRP A 195 -0.54 3.59 0.31
CA TRP A 195 0.77 3.42 -0.34
C TRP A 195 1.02 4.46 -1.43
N LYS A 196 0.03 4.69 -2.31
CA LYS A 196 0.13 5.71 -3.37
C LYS A 196 0.36 7.11 -2.79
N ASN A 197 -0.31 7.46 -1.71
CA ASN A 197 -0.14 8.75 -1.06
C ASN A 197 1.25 8.92 -0.43
N VAL A 198 1.79 7.88 0.21
CA VAL A 198 3.16 7.91 0.75
C VAL A 198 4.18 8.08 -0.37
N GLN A 199 4.08 7.31 -1.46
CA GLN A 199 4.98 7.45 -2.62
C GLN A 199 4.91 8.86 -3.26
N LEU A 200 3.72 9.43 -3.37
CA LEU A 200 3.55 10.80 -3.87
C LEU A 200 4.23 11.83 -2.96
N ALA A 201 4.10 11.67 -1.64
CA ALA A 201 4.74 12.56 -0.67
C ALA A 201 6.28 12.44 -0.72
N GLU A 202 6.82 11.22 -0.79
CA GLU A 202 8.26 10.97 -0.93
C GLU A 202 8.79 11.52 -2.26
N GLY A 203 8.05 11.33 -3.37
CA GLY A 203 8.38 11.88 -4.67
C GLY A 203 8.42 13.41 -4.67
N ALA A 204 7.45 14.07 -4.03
CA ALA A 204 7.41 15.52 -3.89
C ALA A 204 8.61 16.04 -3.08
N GLU A 205 8.98 15.37 -1.98
CA GLU A 205 10.14 15.75 -1.18
C GLU A 205 11.45 15.56 -1.94
N HIS A 206 11.57 14.50 -2.75
CA HIS A 206 12.72 14.28 -3.61
C HIS A 206 12.86 15.40 -4.67
N ILE A 207 11.75 15.78 -5.34
CA ILE A 207 11.71 16.90 -6.29
C ILE A 207 12.12 18.21 -5.60
N ARG A 208 11.65 18.46 -4.39
CA ARG A 208 12.02 19.66 -3.62
C ARG A 208 13.53 19.73 -3.39
N LYS A 209 14.14 18.64 -2.95
CA LYS A 209 15.60 18.55 -2.73
C LYS A 209 16.40 18.77 -4.01
N LEU A 210 15.98 18.18 -5.13
CA LEU A 210 16.60 18.38 -6.43
C LEU A 210 16.49 19.86 -6.89
N ALA A 211 15.35 20.49 -6.67
CA ALA A 211 15.15 21.91 -7.01
C ALA A 211 16.06 22.82 -6.18
N GLU A 212 16.22 22.57 -4.89
CA GLU A 212 17.13 23.32 -4.01
C GLU A 212 18.59 23.18 -4.44
N ASP A 213 19.04 21.97 -4.78
CA ASP A 213 20.39 21.73 -5.30
C ASP A 213 20.63 22.45 -6.64
N LEU A 214 19.67 22.34 -7.56
CA LEU A 214 19.73 23.06 -8.85
C LEU A 214 19.80 24.58 -8.65
N TYR A 215 18.99 25.13 -7.75
CA TYR A 215 19.00 26.55 -7.45
C TYR A 215 20.36 27.01 -6.90
N SER A 216 20.97 26.23 -6.03
CA SER A 216 22.32 26.49 -5.50
C SER A 216 23.39 26.50 -6.62
N ARG A 217 23.32 25.52 -7.52
CA ARG A 217 24.24 25.41 -8.68
C ARG A 217 24.08 26.58 -9.65
N LEU A 218 22.83 27.00 -9.90
CA LEU A 218 22.54 28.17 -10.71
C LEU A 218 23.09 29.46 -10.08
N GLY A 219 23.04 29.59 -8.75
CA GLY A 219 23.67 30.67 -8.02
C GLY A 219 25.18 30.72 -8.25
N THR A 220 25.85 29.57 -8.17
CA THR A 220 27.29 29.45 -8.46
C THR A 220 27.60 29.82 -9.92
N PHE A 221 26.83 29.30 -10.86
CA PHE A 221 27.00 29.63 -12.29
C PHE A 221 26.84 31.13 -12.57
N ARG A 222 25.83 31.77 -11.98
CA ARG A 222 25.63 33.21 -12.09
C ARG A 222 26.87 33.98 -11.59
N ASN A 223 27.48 33.54 -10.49
CA ASN A 223 28.70 34.19 -9.97
C ASN A 223 29.88 34.02 -10.93
N HIS A 224 30.02 32.85 -11.59
CA HIS A 224 31.06 32.65 -12.61
C HIS A 224 30.82 33.58 -13.83
N LEU A 225 29.58 33.72 -14.32
CA LEU A 225 29.22 34.64 -15.39
C LEU A 225 29.53 36.10 -15.03
N SER A 226 29.20 36.53 -13.82
CA SER A 226 29.50 37.88 -13.34
C SER A 226 30.99 38.16 -13.32
N ARG A 227 31.81 37.20 -12.86
CA ARG A 227 33.28 37.29 -12.87
C ARG A 227 33.83 37.38 -14.30
N LEU A 228 33.31 36.53 -15.21
CA LEU A 228 33.69 36.60 -16.62
C LEU A 228 33.38 37.97 -17.23
N GLY A 229 32.18 38.52 -17.01
CA GLY A 229 31.80 39.84 -17.46
C GLY A 229 32.75 40.92 -16.97
N SER A 230 33.10 40.91 -15.70
CA SER A 230 34.06 41.87 -15.11
C SER A 230 35.47 41.72 -15.72
N ALA A 231 35.91 40.49 -16.00
CA ALA A 231 37.22 40.27 -16.63
C ALA A 231 37.26 40.72 -18.08
N LEU A 232 36.17 40.52 -18.84
CA LEU A 232 36.06 41.06 -20.21
C LEU A 232 36.07 42.59 -20.22
N ASP A 233 35.36 43.23 -19.32
CA ASP A 233 35.34 44.67 -19.17
C ASP A 233 36.73 45.25 -18.82
N ALA A 234 37.44 44.56 -17.93
CA ALA A 234 38.84 44.92 -17.63
C ALA A 234 39.78 44.74 -18.83
N SER A 235 39.57 43.68 -19.62
CA SER A 235 40.36 43.40 -20.85
C SER A 235 40.11 44.48 -21.90
N VAL A 236 38.86 44.92 -22.11
CA VAL A 236 38.50 46.01 -23.01
C VAL A 236 39.14 47.32 -22.56
N ARG A 237 39.12 47.63 -21.28
CA ARG A 237 39.80 48.83 -20.75
C ARG A 237 41.31 48.79 -20.95
N ALA A 238 41.95 47.64 -20.71
CA ALA A 238 43.38 47.47 -20.95
C ALA A 238 43.75 47.60 -22.42
N PHE A 239 42.94 47.06 -23.31
CA PHE A 239 43.12 47.19 -24.77
C PHE A 239 43.02 48.68 -25.20
N ASN A 240 41.98 49.39 -24.77
CA ASN A 240 41.82 50.79 -25.08
C ASN A 240 42.97 51.68 -24.52
N ALA A 241 43.46 51.38 -23.33
CA ALA A 241 44.62 52.04 -22.77
C ALA A 241 45.92 51.80 -23.60
N SER A 242 46.10 50.55 -24.09
CA SER A 242 47.22 50.17 -24.95
C SER A 242 47.19 50.92 -26.30
N VAL A 243 46.00 50.97 -26.93
CA VAL A 243 45.76 51.76 -28.18
C VAL A 243 46.06 53.23 -27.94
N GLY A 244 45.51 53.81 -26.88
CA GLY A 244 45.76 55.22 -26.56
C GLY A 244 47.24 55.53 -26.26
N SER A 245 48.00 54.58 -25.68
CA SER A 245 49.45 54.71 -25.48
C SER A 245 50.20 54.64 -26.80
N LEU A 246 49.83 53.70 -27.70
CA LEU A 246 50.39 53.59 -29.02
C LEU A 246 50.22 54.91 -29.82
N GLU A 247 49.02 55.40 -29.88
CA GLU A 247 48.68 56.61 -30.61
C GLU A 247 49.38 57.88 -30.07
N ARG A 248 49.42 58.06 -28.73
CA ARG A 248 49.95 59.22 -28.10
C ARG A 248 51.47 59.24 -27.97
N ASN A 249 52.08 58.10 -27.73
CA ASN A 249 53.50 58.01 -27.37
C ASN A 249 54.36 57.40 -28.43
N VAL A 250 53.91 56.28 -29.05
CA VAL A 250 54.74 55.49 -29.96
C VAL A 250 54.69 56.02 -31.38
N LEU A 251 53.52 56.25 -31.96
CA LEU A 251 53.36 56.73 -33.33
C LEU A 251 54.04 58.13 -33.56
N PRO A 252 53.90 59.11 -32.67
CA PRO A 252 54.60 60.38 -32.79
C PRO A 252 56.14 60.20 -32.76
N GLY A 253 56.61 59.33 -31.88
CA GLY A 253 58.06 58.99 -31.86
C GLY A 253 58.53 58.33 -33.15
N ALA A 254 57.78 57.39 -33.71
CA ALA A 254 58.08 56.71 -34.97
C ALA A 254 58.08 57.68 -36.14
N ARG A 255 57.14 58.69 -36.19
CA ARG A 255 57.13 59.72 -37.24
C ARG A 255 58.39 60.55 -37.18
N LYS A 256 58.91 60.89 -35.98
CA LYS A 256 60.17 61.66 -35.86
C LYS A 256 61.37 60.92 -36.42
N PHE A 257 61.37 59.52 -36.35
CA PHE A 257 62.43 58.74 -36.96
C PHE A 257 62.37 58.76 -38.49
N THR A 258 61.17 58.81 -39.09
CA THR A 258 61.01 58.92 -40.53
C THR A 258 61.34 60.39 -41.08
N GLU A 259 61.31 61.41 -40.22
CA GLU A 259 61.70 62.79 -40.61
C GLU A 259 63.20 63.00 -40.50
N LEU A 260 63.94 62.16 -39.83
CA LEU A 260 65.42 62.24 -39.62
C LEU A 260 66.22 61.33 -40.55
N GLY A 261 65.64 60.43 -41.30
CA GLY A 261 66.26 59.55 -42.24
C GLY A 261 65.67 59.68 -43.62
#